data_143192c7c69cf017394ada28a43ea3da
#
_entry.id   143192c7c69cf017394ada28a43ea3da
#
_cell.length_a   1.000
_cell.length_b   1.000
_cell.length_c   1.000
_cell.angle_alpha   90.00
_cell.angle_beta   90.00
_cell.angle_gamma   90.00
#
_symmetry.space_group_name_H-M   'P 1'
#
loop_
_entity.id
_entity.type
_entity.pdbx_description
1 polymer ?
#
loop_
_entity_poly.entity_id
_entity_poly.type
_entity_poly.pdbx_seq_one_letter_code
_entity_poly.pdbx_strand_id
1 'polypeptide(L)'
;LDTMVTVVDAVNFIKDYEDAKYLKESGESLGEDDDRSVADLLVEQIEFADVILVSKTDLVEKKDIEELEAILKNLNTQAEIIPISDGNVKIDKVLNTGLFDFEKAKEAPGWLKEMRGEHIPETEEYGISSFSYTARKPFYPERFYQFLHNTEKFGKLIRSKGFFWLGSRLEYAGQWSQAGGIARYGFAGMFWRSVPKQDWPTDKKALASIEANWVEPF
;
A
#
# COMPACT_ATOMS: atom_id res chain seq x y z
N LEU A 1 9.72 18.05 11.53
CA LEU A 1 9.74 16.59 11.57
C LEU A 1 11.10 16.11 11.09
N ASP A 2 11.68 15.14 11.80
CA ASP A 2 13.05 14.67 11.56
C ASP A 2 13.07 13.20 11.11
N THR A 3 12.19 12.39 11.68
CA THR A 3 12.11 10.96 11.43
C THR A 3 10.67 10.46 11.65
N MET A 4 10.16 9.65 10.76
CA MET A 4 8.92 8.89 10.96
C MET A 4 9.28 7.52 11.50
N VAL A 5 8.97 7.25 12.77
CA VAL A 5 9.28 5.97 13.42
C VAL A 5 7.99 5.19 13.66
N THR A 6 7.95 3.96 13.18
CA THR A 6 6.86 3.03 13.44
C THR A 6 7.36 1.87 14.31
N VAL A 7 6.57 1.47 15.30
CA VAL A 7 6.86 0.32 16.15
C VAL A 7 5.94 -0.84 15.76
N VAL A 8 6.55 -1.96 15.42
CA VAL A 8 5.85 -3.22 15.07
C VAL A 8 6.05 -4.22 16.20
N ASP A 9 4.96 -4.78 16.70
CA ASP A 9 4.97 -5.84 17.73
C ASP A 9 5.16 -7.21 17.06
N ALA A 10 6.34 -7.82 17.22
CA ALA A 10 6.66 -9.10 16.60
C ALA A 10 5.71 -10.25 17.02
N VAL A 11 5.13 -10.17 18.20
CA VAL A 11 4.23 -11.22 18.74
C VAL A 11 2.84 -11.14 18.09
N ASN A 12 2.32 -9.91 17.88
CA ASN A 12 0.92 -9.73 17.52
C ASN A 12 0.71 -9.31 16.06
N PHE A 13 1.73 -8.74 15.40
CA PHE A 13 1.57 -8.11 14.09
C PHE A 13 0.90 -9.02 13.05
N ILE A 14 1.39 -10.24 12.87
CA ILE A 14 0.86 -11.17 11.86
C ILE A 14 -0.62 -11.48 12.15
N LYS A 15 -0.95 -11.71 13.42
CA LYS A 15 -2.31 -11.99 13.86
C LYS A 15 -3.23 -10.79 13.61
N ASP A 16 -2.82 -9.60 14.03
CA ASP A 16 -3.61 -8.37 13.88
C ASP A 16 -3.76 -8.00 12.41
N TYR A 17 -2.74 -8.28 11.60
CA TYR A 17 -2.75 -8.08 10.17
C TYR A 17 -3.71 -9.02 9.43
N GLU A 18 -3.79 -10.30 9.85
CA GLU A 18 -4.69 -11.30 9.27
C GLU A 18 -6.14 -11.17 9.76
N ASP A 19 -6.33 -10.57 10.93
CA ASP A 19 -7.63 -10.41 11.53
C ASP A 19 -8.46 -9.37 10.75
N ALA A 20 -9.59 -9.81 10.19
CA ALA A 20 -10.45 -8.97 9.37
C ALA A 20 -11.34 -8.06 10.24
N LYS A 21 -10.71 -7.23 11.08
CA LYS A 21 -11.40 -6.27 11.94
C LYS A 21 -11.40 -4.87 11.36
N TYR A 22 -12.52 -4.18 11.49
CA TYR A 22 -12.60 -2.75 11.22
C TYR A 22 -12.20 -1.94 12.46
N LEU A 23 -11.62 -0.76 12.24
CA LEU A 23 -11.22 0.15 13.33
C LEU A 23 -12.40 0.53 14.24
N LYS A 24 -13.62 0.59 13.70
CA LYS A 24 -14.84 0.81 14.49
C LYS A 24 -15.10 -0.29 15.51
N GLU A 25 -14.81 -1.53 15.15
CA GLU A 25 -15.03 -2.71 16.02
C GLU A 25 -13.94 -2.82 17.09
N SER A 26 -12.72 -2.37 16.78
CA SER A 26 -11.61 -2.34 17.74
C SER A 26 -11.61 -1.10 18.65
N GLY A 27 -12.45 -0.10 18.37
CA GLY A 27 -12.49 1.16 19.12
C GLY A 27 -11.38 2.14 18.76
N GLU A 28 -10.69 1.94 17.64
CA GLU A 28 -9.55 2.75 17.16
C GLU A 28 -9.92 3.70 16.02
N SER A 29 -11.20 3.80 15.71
CA SER A 29 -11.74 4.67 14.65
C SER A 29 -11.58 6.15 14.99
N LEU A 30 -11.20 6.97 14.00
CA LEU A 30 -11.11 8.43 14.12
C LEU A 30 -12.47 9.13 14.02
N GLY A 31 -13.55 8.41 13.72
CA GLY A 31 -14.91 8.95 13.58
C GLY A 31 -15.87 7.95 12.97
N GLU A 32 -17.14 8.38 12.85
CA GLU A 32 -18.21 7.51 12.31
C GLU A 32 -18.01 7.14 10.84
N ASP A 33 -17.27 7.93 10.07
CA ASP A 33 -16.99 7.70 8.65
C ASP A 33 -15.67 6.95 8.38
N ASP A 34 -14.94 6.53 9.43
CA ASP A 34 -13.69 5.79 9.28
C ASP A 34 -13.94 4.29 9.02
N ASP A 35 -13.92 3.91 7.77
CA ASP A 35 -14.14 2.53 7.31
C ASP A 35 -12.84 1.71 7.14
N ARG A 36 -11.70 2.22 7.64
CA ARG A 36 -10.42 1.49 7.55
C ARG A 36 -10.44 0.24 8.44
N SER A 37 -9.69 -0.76 8.02
CA SER A 37 -9.38 -1.94 8.86
C SER A 37 -8.12 -1.71 9.68
N VAL A 38 -7.94 -2.53 10.71
CA VAL A 38 -6.68 -2.56 11.48
C VAL A 38 -5.50 -2.82 10.54
N ALA A 39 -5.64 -3.77 9.60
CA ALA A 39 -4.60 -4.06 8.62
C ALA A 39 -4.27 -2.87 7.71
N ASP A 40 -5.26 -2.06 7.28
CA ASP A 40 -5.00 -0.85 6.51
C ASP A 40 -4.18 0.17 7.32
N LEU A 41 -4.53 0.37 8.59
CA LEU A 41 -3.80 1.28 9.48
C LEU A 41 -2.35 0.81 9.69
N LEU A 42 -2.15 -0.46 9.98
CA LEU A 42 -0.82 -1.05 10.16
C LEU A 42 0.04 -0.86 8.91
N VAL A 43 -0.52 -1.13 7.73
CA VAL A 43 0.20 -0.95 6.47
C VAL A 43 0.51 0.51 6.20
N GLU A 44 -0.43 1.43 6.41
CA GLU A 44 -0.18 2.87 6.23
C GLU A 44 0.96 3.35 7.13
N GLN A 45 1.00 2.91 8.39
CA GLN A 45 2.08 3.25 9.31
C GLN A 45 3.45 2.71 8.84
N ILE A 46 3.48 1.52 8.24
CA ILE A 46 4.71 0.93 7.71
C ILE A 46 5.15 1.63 6.42
N GLU A 47 4.23 1.86 5.48
CA GLU A 47 4.52 2.47 4.18
C GLU A 47 5.16 3.87 4.30
N PHE A 48 4.84 4.62 5.37
CA PHE A 48 5.34 5.99 5.60
C PHE A 48 6.51 6.08 6.59
N ALA A 49 6.97 4.97 7.15
CA ALA A 49 8.06 4.98 8.12
C ALA A 49 9.42 5.21 7.46
N ASP A 50 10.27 6.01 8.09
CA ASP A 50 11.70 6.07 7.80
C ASP A 50 12.46 4.99 8.57
N VAL A 51 11.97 4.67 9.79
CA VAL A 51 12.53 3.64 10.65
C VAL A 51 11.41 2.77 11.20
N ILE A 52 11.58 1.45 11.13
CA ILE A 52 10.67 0.46 11.69
C ILE A 52 11.38 -0.27 12.82
N LEU A 53 10.88 -0.12 14.04
CA LEU A 53 11.35 -0.84 15.20
C LEU A 53 10.52 -2.11 15.39
N VAL A 54 11.12 -3.28 15.20
CA VAL A 54 10.47 -4.57 15.45
C VAL A 54 10.69 -4.92 16.91
N SER A 55 9.67 -4.73 17.74
CA SER A 55 9.73 -4.91 19.19
C SER A 55 9.39 -6.34 19.61
N LYS A 56 9.74 -6.70 20.85
CA LYS A 56 9.47 -8.01 21.46
C LYS A 56 10.10 -9.18 20.69
N THR A 57 11.26 -8.95 20.07
CA THR A 57 11.96 -9.99 19.31
C THR A 57 12.51 -11.13 20.19
N ASP A 58 12.63 -10.89 21.50
CA ASP A 58 12.95 -11.88 22.52
C ASP A 58 11.83 -12.86 22.84
N LEU A 59 10.60 -12.57 22.41
CA LEU A 59 9.40 -13.39 22.69
C LEU A 59 8.96 -14.28 21.52
N VAL A 60 9.67 -14.22 20.39
CA VAL A 60 9.33 -14.97 19.17
C VAL A 60 10.54 -15.75 18.64
N GLU A 61 10.30 -16.77 17.85
CA GLU A 61 11.37 -17.54 17.23
C GLU A 61 12.09 -16.74 16.14
N LYS A 62 13.37 -17.02 15.94
CA LYS A 62 14.17 -16.34 14.92
C LYS A 62 13.55 -16.42 13.52
N LYS A 63 12.96 -17.55 13.18
CA LYS A 63 12.27 -17.75 11.90
C LYS A 63 11.09 -16.77 11.70
N ASP A 64 10.32 -16.54 12.78
CA ASP A 64 9.17 -15.64 12.71
C ASP A 64 9.62 -14.18 12.57
N ILE A 65 10.76 -13.82 13.18
CA ILE A 65 11.36 -12.49 12.99
C ILE A 65 11.79 -12.31 11.54
N GLU A 66 12.49 -13.28 10.98
CA GLU A 66 12.96 -13.25 9.59
C GLU A 66 11.79 -13.15 8.59
N GLU A 67 10.70 -13.90 8.81
CA GLU A 67 9.48 -13.80 8.00
C GLU A 67 8.83 -12.42 8.14
N LEU A 68 8.72 -11.89 9.36
CA LEU A 68 8.17 -10.56 9.60
C LEU A 68 9.01 -9.47 8.94
N GLU A 69 10.34 -9.51 9.07
CA GLU A 69 11.25 -8.56 8.44
C GLU A 69 11.11 -8.58 6.91
N ALA A 70 10.96 -9.76 6.31
CA ALA A 70 10.72 -9.90 4.88
C ALA A 70 9.38 -9.26 4.45
N ILE A 71 8.31 -9.44 5.22
CA ILE A 71 7.02 -8.77 4.98
C ILE A 71 7.18 -7.26 5.05
N LEU A 72 7.80 -6.75 6.11
CA LEU A 72 8.02 -5.32 6.33
C LEU A 72 8.87 -4.70 5.20
N LYS A 73 9.91 -5.41 4.75
CA LYS A 73 10.77 -4.99 3.66
C LYS A 73 10.02 -4.87 2.33
N ASN A 74 9.09 -5.79 2.06
CA ASN A 74 8.22 -5.71 0.87
C ASN A 74 7.17 -4.61 0.97
N LEU A 75 6.70 -4.27 2.17
CA LEU A 75 5.77 -3.15 2.37
C LEU A 75 6.47 -1.78 2.28
N ASN A 76 7.72 -1.70 2.76
CA ASN A 76 8.53 -0.48 2.69
C ASN A 76 10.01 -0.81 2.46
N THR A 77 10.44 -0.70 1.21
CA THR A 77 11.82 -0.97 0.78
C THR A 77 12.83 0.07 1.24
N GLN A 78 12.37 1.25 1.69
CA GLN A 78 13.23 2.38 2.05
C GLN A 78 13.53 2.44 3.55
N ALA A 79 12.63 1.95 4.39
CA ALA A 79 12.77 2.02 5.83
C ALA A 79 13.96 1.21 6.36
N GLU A 80 14.66 1.75 7.36
CA GLU A 80 15.60 0.98 8.18
C GLU A 80 14.79 0.13 9.16
N ILE A 81 14.96 -1.20 9.11
CA ILE A 81 14.30 -2.14 10.02
C ILE A 81 15.27 -2.49 11.13
N ILE A 82 14.86 -2.28 12.39
CA ILE A 82 15.69 -2.49 13.57
C ILE A 82 14.96 -3.41 14.55
N PRO A 83 15.42 -4.65 14.72
CA PRO A 83 14.90 -5.53 15.77
C PRO A 83 15.34 -5.03 17.14
N ILE A 84 14.39 -4.98 18.09
CA ILE A 84 14.64 -4.52 19.46
C ILE A 84 13.97 -5.43 20.50
N SER A 85 14.56 -5.48 21.71
CA SER A 85 14.02 -6.13 22.87
C SER A 85 13.93 -5.12 24.02
N ASP A 86 12.90 -5.21 24.84
CA ASP A 86 12.66 -4.33 26.00
C ASP A 86 12.73 -2.82 25.67
N GLY A 87 12.40 -2.43 24.43
CA GLY A 87 12.46 -1.04 23.99
C GLY A 87 13.89 -0.49 23.83
N ASN A 88 14.89 -1.33 23.80
CA ASN A 88 16.30 -0.95 23.81
C ASN A 88 16.76 -0.59 22.39
N VAL A 89 16.80 0.69 22.05
CA VAL A 89 17.27 1.22 20.77
C VAL A 89 18.27 2.35 21.02
N LYS A 90 19.28 2.46 20.16
CA LYS A 90 20.19 3.60 20.19
C LYS A 90 19.44 4.86 19.77
N ILE A 91 19.57 5.93 20.55
CA ILE A 91 18.78 7.16 20.34
C ILE A 91 19.05 7.83 19.00
N ASP A 92 20.27 7.72 18.50
CA ASP A 92 20.71 8.23 17.18
C ASP A 92 20.05 7.53 16.00
N LYS A 93 19.39 6.38 16.23
CA LYS A 93 18.62 5.66 15.21
C LYS A 93 17.18 6.19 15.04
N VAL A 94 16.68 6.94 16.01
CA VAL A 94 15.29 7.40 16.04
C VAL A 94 15.14 8.92 16.23
N LEU A 95 16.24 9.59 16.57
CA LEU A 95 16.26 11.03 16.83
C LEU A 95 17.45 11.69 16.15
N ASN A 96 17.25 12.84 15.54
CA ASN A 96 18.25 13.60 14.77
C ASN A 96 18.86 12.79 13.61
N THR A 97 18.07 11.91 13.00
CA THR A 97 18.51 11.08 11.88
C THR A 97 18.56 11.85 10.56
N GLY A 98 17.75 12.90 10.42
CA GLY A 98 17.59 13.65 9.16
C GLY A 98 16.98 12.83 8.01
N LEU A 99 16.34 11.71 8.30
CA LEU A 99 15.79 10.79 7.28
C LEU A 99 14.50 11.31 6.66
N PHE A 100 13.72 12.10 7.43
CA PHE A 100 12.45 12.61 6.92
C PHE A 100 12.66 13.64 5.81
N ASP A 101 12.11 13.35 4.65
CA ASP A 101 12.08 14.23 3.49
C ASP A 101 10.63 14.54 3.11
N PHE A 102 10.25 15.82 3.23
CA PHE A 102 8.88 16.25 2.95
C PHE A 102 8.49 16.09 1.48
N GLU A 103 9.43 16.25 0.55
CA GLU A 103 9.15 16.05 -0.88
C GLU A 103 8.96 14.57 -1.21
N LYS A 104 9.76 13.68 -0.60
CA LYS A 104 9.53 12.23 -0.69
C LYS A 104 8.21 11.80 -0.05
N ALA A 105 7.83 12.41 1.08
CA ALA A 105 6.57 12.11 1.75
C ALA A 105 5.33 12.53 0.94
N LYS A 106 5.45 13.58 0.12
CA LYS A 106 4.41 13.97 -0.84
C LYS A 106 4.36 13.06 -2.07
N GLU A 107 5.49 12.48 -2.44
CA GLU A 107 5.53 11.46 -3.47
C GLU A 107 4.90 10.21 -2.87
N ALA A 108 3.76 9.86 -3.39
CA ALA A 108 2.95 8.75 -2.96
C ALA A 108 3.74 7.47 -2.62
N PRO A 109 3.14 6.57 -1.81
CA PRO A 109 3.74 5.30 -1.39
C PRO A 109 4.41 4.53 -2.53
N GLY A 110 5.42 3.71 -2.23
CA GLY A 110 6.28 3.01 -3.20
C GLY A 110 5.52 2.32 -4.36
N TRP A 111 4.29 1.85 -4.12
CA TRP A 111 3.44 1.27 -5.15
C TRP A 111 3.04 2.26 -6.28
N LEU A 112 2.94 3.56 -6.01
CA LEU A 112 2.69 4.57 -7.05
C LEU A 112 3.94 4.85 -7.89
N LYS A 113 5.14 4.68 -7.31
CA LYS A 113 6.41 4.75 -8.05
C LYS A 113 6.51 3.58 -9.04
N GLU A 114 6.18 2.38 -8.61
CA GLU A 114 6.12 1.21 -9.50
C GLU A 114 5.11 1.38 -10.63
N MET A 115 3.93 1.91 -10.34
CA MET A 115 2.94 2.22 -11.39
C MET A 115 3.44 3.24 -12.41
N ARG A 116 4.39 4.11 -12.03
CA ARG A 116 5.04 5.09 -12.93
C ARG A 116 6.21 4.50 -13.71
N GLY A 117 6.54 3.21 -13.48
CA GLY A 117 7.63 2.51 -14.18
C GLY A 117 9.00 2.63 -13.51
N GLU A 118 9.06 3.12 -12.29
CA GLU A 118 10.26 3.11 -11.46
C GLU A 118 10.37 1.76 -10.76
N HIS A 119 11.02 0.81 -11.44
CA HIS A 119 11.15 -0.56 -10.94
C HIS A 119 12.26 -0.66 -9.89
N ILE A 120 11.90 -1.11 -8.69
CA ILE A 120 12.87 -1.52 -7.66
C ILE A 120 13.03 -3.04 -7.80
N PRO A 121 14.27 -3.56 -7.99
CA PRO A 121 14.50 -5.00 -8.08
C PRO A 121 13.98 -5.73 -6.83
N GLU A 122 13.09 -6.68 -7.04
CA GLU A 122 12.53 -7.51 -5.97
C GLU A 122 13.58 -8.52 -5.51
N THR A 123 13.83 -8.57 -4.21
CA THR A 123 14.51 -9.70 -3.60
C THR A 123 13.47 -10.71 -3.14
N GLU A 124 13.44 -11.89 -3.76
CA GLU A 124 12.66 -13.03 -3.28
C GLU A 124 13.31 -13.55 -1.99
N GLU A 125 12.99 -12.95 -0.85
CA GLU A 125 13.37 -13.46 0.45
C GLU A 125 12.17 -14.19 1.07
N TYR A 126 12.40 -15.40 1.58
CA TYR A 126 11.39 -16.24 2.25
C TYR A 126 10.13 -16.56 1.42
N GLY A 127 10.24 -16.56 0.08
CA GLY A 127 9.11 -16.84 -0.80
C GLY A 127 8.08 -15.70 -0.89
N ILE A 128 8.45 -14.50 -0.42
CA ILE A 128 7.63 -13.29 -0.57
C ILE A 128 8.13 -12.55 -1.80
N SER A 129 7.21 -12.25 -2.72
CA SER A 129 7.50 -11.50 -3.94
C SER A 129 6.44 -10.45 -4.18
N SER A 130 6.79 -9.39 -4.88
CA SER A 130 5.86 -8.38 -5.36
C SER A 130 5.93 -8.26 -6.88
N PHE A 131 4.88 -7.80 -7.51
CA PHE A 131 4.87 -7.48 -8.94
C PHE A 131 3.87 -6.39 -9.25
N SER A 132 4.12 -5.67 -10.31
CA SER A 132 3.24 -4.66 -10.87
C SER A 132 2.63 -5.19 -12.17
N TYR A 133 1.32 -5.00 -12.34
CA TYR A 133 0.59 -5.36 -13.56
C TYR A 133 -0.04 -4.14 -14.18
N THR A 134 0.31 -3.84 -15.42
CA THR A 134 -0.27 -2.73 -16.18
C THR A 134 -0.87 -3.23 -17.48
N ALA A 135 -2.12 -2.89 -17.74
CA ALA A 135 -2.80 -3.18 -18.99
C ALA A 135 -3.73 -2.03 -19.40
N ARG A 136 -3.86 -1.82 -20.70
CA ARG A 136 -4.73 -0.79 -21.27
C ARG A 136 -6.06 -1.35 -21.78
N LYS A 137 -6.43 -2.55 -21.35
CA LYS A 137 -7.71 -3.17 -21.68
C LYS A 137 -8.58 -3.27 -20.44
N PRO A 138 -9.89 -3.03 -20.55
CA PRO A 138 -10.79 -3.19 -19.44
C PRO A 138 -10.89 -4.66 -19.03
N PHE A 139 -11.05 -4.89 -17.75
CA PHE A 139 -11.35 -6.22 -17.24
C PHE A 139 -12.80 -6.62 -17.58
N TYR A 140 -13.00 -7.89 -17.84
CA TYR A 140 -14.32 -8.50 -17.89
C TYR A 140 -14.84 -8.64 -16.45
N PRO A 141 -15.99 -8.02 -16.08
CA PRO A 141 -16.40 -7.86 -14.69
C PRO A 141 -16.45 -9.15 -13.88
N GLU A 142 -17.09 -10.20 -14.44
CA GLU A 142 -17.25 -11.48 -13.73
C GLU A 142 -15.92 -12.19 -13.50
N ARG A 143 -15.00 -12.14 -14.46
CA ARG A 143 -13.66 -12.73 -14.32
C ARG A 143 -12.83 -11.96 -13.32
N PHE A 144 -12.94 -10.63 -13.32
CA PHE A 144 -12.25 -9.78 -12.36
C PHE A 144 -12.75 -10.05 -10.94
N TYR A 145 -14.08 -10.12 -10.77
CA TYR A 145 -14.68 -10.47 -9.48
C TYR A 145 -14.21 -11.84 -8.98
N GLN A 146 -14.26 -12.88 -9.84
CA GLN A 146 -13.79 -14.22 -9.50
C GLN A 146 -12.30 -14.24 -9.13
N PHE A 147 -11.46 -13.50 -9.85
CA PHE A 147 -10.03 -13.38 -9.55
C PHE A 147 -9.81 -12.79 -8.14
N LEU A 148 -10.50 -11.72 -7.81
CA LEU A 148 -10.38 -11.05 -6.52
C LEU A 148 -10.85 -11.92 -5.32
N HIS A 149 -11.80 -12.84 -5.55
CA HIS A 149 -12.39 -13.69 -4.51
C HIS A 149 -11.81 -15.12 -4.46
N ASN A 150 -10.89 -15.48 -5.35
CA ASN A 150 -10.26 -16.80 -5.40
C ASN A 150 -8.73 -16.72 -5.20
N THR A 151 -8.30 -15.91 -4.26
CA THR A 151 -6.87 -15.64 -4.01
C THR A 151 -6.11 -16.88 -3.53
N GLU A 152 -6.76 -17.86 -2.91
CA GLU A 152 -6.15 -19.11 -2.44
C GLU A 152 -5.38 -19.88 -3.54
N LYS A 153 -5.76 -19.72 -4.80
CA LYS A 153 -5.09 -20.38 -5.93
C LYS A 153 -3.72 -19.80 -6.25
N PHE A 154 -3.41 -18.61 -5.76
CA PHE A 154 -2.22 -17.84 -6.13
C PHE A 154 -1.27 -17.64 -4.95
N GLY A 155 -1.51 -18.32 -3.82
CA GLY A 155 -0.76 -18.14 -2.58
C GLY A 155 -1.41 -17.08 -1.67
N LYS A 156 -0.73 -16.75 -0.59
CA LYS A 156 -1.18 -15.75 0.38
C LYS A 156 -0.90 -14.35 -0.14
N LEU A 157 -1.97 -13.59 -0.40
CA LEU A 157 -1.86 -12.21 -0.82
C LEU A 157 -1.69 -11.30 0.41
N ILE A 158 -0.50 -10.72 0.58
CA ILE A 158 -0.19 -9.83 1.70
C ILE A 158 -0.81 -8.46 1.46
N ARG A 159 -0.52 -7.86 0.32
CA ARG A 159 -0.97 -6.51 -0.03
C ARG A 159 -1.26 -6.41 -1.53
N SER A 160 -2.34 -5.74 -1.89
CA SER A 160 -2.54 -5.30 -3.27
C SER A 160 -3.25 -3.94 -3.32
N LYS A 161 -2.82 -3.10 -4.24
CA LYS A 161 -3.43 -1.80 -4.54
C LYS A 161 -3.45 -1.58 -6.04
N GLY A 162 -4.37 -0.79 -6.53
CA GLY A 162 -4.36 -0.37 -7.92
C GLY A 162 -5.62 0.31 -8.37
N PHE A 163 -5.56 0.73 -9.63
CA PHE A 163 -6.72 1.20 -10.36
C PHE A 163 -7.13 0.13 -11.36
N PHE A 164 -8.42 0.02 -11.61
CA PHE A 164 -8.95 -0.93 -12.57
C PHE A 164 -10.01 -0.28 -13.44
N TRP A 165 -10.26 -0.92 -14.56
CA TRP A 165 -11.21 -0.49 -15.56
C TRP A 165 -12.07 -1.66 -15.99
N LEU A 166 -13.39 -1.49 -15.96
CA LEU A 166 -14.35 -2.55 -16.30
C LEU A 166 -14.97 -2.33 -17.68
N GLY A 167 -15.08 -3.40 -18.45
CA GLY A 167 -15.71 -3.38 -19.77
C GLY A 167 -17.19 -3.00 -19.77
N SER A 168 -17.87 -3.13 -18.63
CA SER A 168 -19.27 -2.71 -18.44
C SER A 168 -19.43 -1.23 -18.09
N ARG A 169 -18.34 -0.52 -17.77
CA ARG A 169 -18.35 0.89 -17.31
C ARG A 169 -17.12 1.62 -17.82
N LEU A 170 -17.06 1.83 -19.13
CA LEU A 170 -15.88 2.36 -19.80
C LEU A 170 -15.52 3.81 -19.42
N GLU A 171 -16.47 4.56 -18.87
CA GLU A 171 -16.28 5.95 -18.45
C GLU A 171 -15.59 6.08 -17.09
N TYR A 172 -15.57 5.01 -16.29
CA TYR A 172 -15.19 5.07 -14.88
C TYR A 172 -13.92 4.27 -14.60
N ALA A 173 -13.06 4.86 -13.79
CA ALA A 173 -11.96 4.16 -13.13
C ALA A 173 -12.42 3.69 -11.74
N GLY A 174 -12.13 2.45 -11.41
CA GLY A 174 -12.25 1.92 -10.07
C GLY A 174 -10.89 1.93 -9.36
N GLN A 175 -10.90 1.97 -8.05
CA GLN A 175 -9.73 1.72 -7.22
C GLN A 175 -9.92 0.45 -6.41
N TRP A 176 -8.80 -0.21 -6.16
CA TRP A 176 -8.71 -1.43 -5.38
C TRP A 176 -7.66 -1.27 -4.28
N SER A 177 -7.96 -1.78 -3.09
CA SER A 177 -7.03 -1.86 -1.97
C SER A 177 -7.34 -3.11 -1.18
N GLN A 178 -6.34 -3.93 -0.94
CA GLN A 178 -6.44 -5.11 -0.08
C GLN A 178 -5.28 -5.10 0.90
N ALA A 179 -5.57 -5.36 2.17
CA ALA A 179 -4.60 -5.58 3.23
C ALA A 179 -5.14 -6.64 4.18
N GLY A 180 -4.32 -7.62 4.52
CA GLY A 180 -4.76 -8.77 5.32
C GLY A 180 -5.98 -9.47 4.71
N GLY A 181 -6.98 -9.75 5.52
CA GLY A 181 -8.23 -10.40 5.10
C GLY A 181 -9.27 -9.49 4.46
N ILE A 182 -9.04 -8.18 4.38
CA ILE A 182 -10.03 -7.21 3.88
C ILE A 182 -9.62 -6.64 2.54
N ALA A 183 -10.59 -6.60 1.63
CA ALA A 183 -10.47 -5.99 0.33
C ALA A 183 -11.52 -4.90 0.15
N ARG A 184 -11.10 -3.74 -0.35
CA ARG A 184 -11.98 -2.62 -0.67
C ARG A 184 -11.85 -2.26 -2.13
N TYR A 185 -12.95 -1.92 -2.73
CA TYR A 185 -12.99 -1.38 -4.09
C TYR A 185 -14.08 -0.32 -4.18
N GLY A 186 -13.83 0.67 -5.00
CA GLY A 186 -14.76 1.79 -5.14
C GLY A 186 -14.50 2.61 -6.39
N PHE A 187 -15.25 3.68 -6.53
CA PHE A 187 -15.11 4.65 -7.60
C PHE A 187 -13.86 5.52 -7.35
N ALA A 188 -12.98 5.58 -8.34
CA ALA A 188 -11.78 6.43 -8.29
C ALA A 188 -11.95 7.73 -9.07
N GLY A 189 -12.77 7.74 -10.12
CA GLY A 189 -12.98 8.90 -10.97
C GLY A 189 -13.50 8.54 -12.35
N MET A 190 -13.61 9.55 -13.20
CA MET A 190 -13.91 9.38 -14.62
C MET A 190 -12.65 9.57 -15.47
N PHE A 191 -12.54 8.82 -16.55
CA PHE A 191 -11.51 9.08 -17.54
C PHE A 191 -11.79 10.40 -18.25
N TRP A 192 -10.76 11.21 -18.47
CA TRP A 192 -10.87 12.51 -19.12
C TRP A 192 -11.53 12.44 -20.50
N ARG A 193 -11.42 11.30 -21.19
CA ARG A 193 -12.12 11.04 -22.44
C ARG A 193 -13.64 11.12 -22.31
N SER A 194 -14.19 10.75 -21.15
CA SER A 194 -15.62 10.73 -20.88
C SER A 194 -16.12 12.01 -20.20
N VAL A 195 -15.22 12.91 -19.85
CA VAL A 195 -15.54 14.22 -19.27
C VAL A 195 -15.73 15.21 -20.43
N PRO A 196 -16.88 15.92 -20.49
CA PRO A 196 -17.08 16.97 -21.49
C PRO A 196 -15.96 18.01 -21.44
N LYS A 197 -15.47 18.47 -22.59
CA LYS A 197 -14.34 19.41 -22.64
C LYS A 197 -14.60 20.75 -21.91
N GLN A 198 -15.84 21.14 -21.78
CA GLN A 198 -16.24 22.32 -21.00
C GLN A 198 -15.95 22.19 -19.51
N ASP A 199 -15.88 20.96 -19.00
CA ASP A 199 -15.64 20.62 -17.59
C ASP A 199 -14.15 20.28 -17.32
N TRP A 200 -13.29 20.43 -18.34
CA TRP A 200 -11.87 20.22 -18.22
C TRP A 200 -11.21 21.36 -17.42
N PRO A 201 -10.10 21.10 -16.73
CA PRO A 201 -9.40 22.14 -15.99
C PRO A 201 -8.90 23.25 -16.91
N THR A 202 -8.96 24.48 -16.44
CA THR A 202 -8.43 25.65 -17.17
C THR A 202 -6.95 25.89 -16.93
N ASP A 203 -6.37 25.22 -15.93
CA ASP A 203 -4.95 25.30 -15.61
C ASP A 203 -4.10 24.62 -16.69
N LYS A 204 -3.10 25.35 -17.19
CA LYS A 204 -2.22 24.88 -18.27
C LYS A 204 -1.40 23.62 -17.89
N LYS A 205 -0.98 23.51 -16.62
CA LYS A 205 -0.21 22.33 -16.16
C LYS A 205 -1.08 21.09 -16.12
N ALA A 206 -2.31 21.22 -15.63
CA ALA A 206 -3.27 20.13 -15.60
C ALA A 206 -3.64 19.67 -17.02
N LEU A 207 -3.90 20.60 -17.94
CA LEU A 207 -4.16 20.28 -19.35
C LEU A 207 -2.97 19.56 -20.00
N ALA A 208 -1.76 20.05 -19.82
CA ALA A 208 -0.55 19.42 -20.36
C ALA A 208 -0.35 18.00 -19.80
N SER A 209 -0.68 17.78 -18.53
CA SER A 209 -0.64 16.43 -17.92
C SER A 209 -1.67 15.49 -18.53
N ILE A 210 -2.88 15.97 -18.79
CA ILE A 210 -3.92 15.17 -19.47
C ILE A 210 -3.47 14.80 -20.88
N GLU A 211 -2.96 15.77 -21.65
CA GLU A 211 -2.49 15.56 -23.02
C GLU A 211 -1.30 14.61 -23.09
N ALA A 212 -0.34 14.76 -22.18
CA ALA A 212 0.84 13.89 -22.12
C ALA A 212 0.49 12.41 -21.82
N ASN A 213 -0.59 12.18 -21.07
CA ASN A 213 -1.08 10.85 -20.75
C ASN A 213 -2.17 10.32 -21.70
N TRP A 214 -2.53 11.13 -22.69
CA TRP A 214 -3.54 10.75 -23.68
C TRP A 214 -2.99 9.75 -24.68
N VAL A 215 -3.67 8.62 -24.81
CA VAL A 215 -3.29 7.57 -25.76
C VAL A 215 -4.50 7.16 -26.60
N GLU A 216 -4.38 7.29 -27.89
CA GLU A 216 -5.32 6.76 -28.88
C GLU A 216 -4.87 5.34 -29.33
N PRO A 217 -5.78 4.41 -29.62
CA PRO A 217 -7.24 4.46 -29.56
C PRO A 217 -7.79 3.87 -28.25
N PHE A 218 -7.55 4.37 -27.11
CA PHE A 218 -8.24 4.12 -25.81
C PHE A 218 -7.55 4.89 -24.70
#